data_6df09a20b42553cdbacf31a65598cba1
#
_entry.id   6df09a20b42553cdbacf31a65598cba1
#
_cell.length_a   1.000
_cell.length_b   1.000
_cell.length_c   1.000
_cell.angle_alpha   90.00
_cell.angle_beta   90.00
_cell.angle_gamma   90.00
#
_symmetry.space_group_name_H-M   'P 1'
#
loop_
_entity.id
_entity.type
_entity.pdbx_description
1 polymer ?
#
loop_
_entity_poly.entity_id
_entity_poly.type
_entity_poly.pdbx_seq_one_letter_code
_entity_poly.pdbx_strand_id
1 'polypeptide(L)'
;MMMQMNQQFDLAFNFLQNTGTHLFLTGKAGTGKTTFLKKLKEVSPKRMIVVAPTGVAAINAGGVTIHSFFQLPFGPYLPSASREADQAKNFTNKFSRDKINIIRSMDLLVIDEVSMVRADLLDAISDVLCRYKDRTKPFGGVQLLLIGDLQQLAPVAKDDEWNLLKEHYPSTFFFDSKALSESNYYCIELTKVYRQNDSTFISLLNNIRENRFDEETLNSLNQRYIPDFAPDDQQGYITLTTHNYQAQQLNNRKLAELPGKSSVSYTHLRAHET
;
A
#
# COMPACT_ATOMS: atom_id res chain seq x y z
N MET A 1 27.85 15.68 3.85
CA MET A 1 26.79 16.64 4.19
C MET A 1 25.85 15.92 5.15
N MET A 2 25.99 16.14 6.47
CA MET A 2 25.10 15.53 7.48
C MET A 2 23.69 16.07 7.23
N MET A 3 22.81 15.19 6.79
CA MET A 3 21.37 15.45 6.73
C MET A 3 20.94 15.81 8.17
N GLN A 4 20.46 17.02 8.42
CA GLN A 4 19.78 17.32 9.70
C GLN A 4 18.66 16.29 9.84
N MET A 5 18.88 15.33 10.73
CA MET A 5 17.93 14.24 10.94
C MET A 5 16.64 14.88 11.46
N ASN A 6 15.53 14.51 10.84
CA ASN A 6 14.21 15.01 11.23
C ASN A 6 13.85 14.34 12.56
N GLN A 7 13.51 15.10 13.57
CA GLN A 7 13.19 14.59 14.91
C GLN A 7 12.11 13.49 14.87
N GLN A 8 11.11 13.61 13.99
CA GLN A 8 10.07 12.59 13.80
C GLN A 8 10.64 11.30 13.17
N PHE A 9 11.61 11.43 12.28
CA PHE A 9 12.27 10.28 11.66
C PHE A 9 13.04 9.46 12.70
N ASP A 10 13.81 10.14 13.56
CA ASP A 10 14.56 9.49 14.64
C ASP A 10 13.63 8.87 15.68
N LEU A 11 12.55 9.57 16.02
CA LEU A 11 11.54 9.06 16.94
C LEU A 11 10.92 7.77 16.41
N ALA A 12 10.46 7.78 15.15
CA ALA A 12 9.87 6.60 14.51
C ALA A 12 10.86 5.42 14.46
N PHE A 13 12.11 5.72 14.15
CA PHE A 13 13.17 4.73 14.07
C PHE A 13 13.45 4.09 15.43
N ASN A 14 13.66 4.90 16.46
CA ASN A 14 13.89 4.45 17.82
C ASN A 14 12.70 3.66 18.37
N PHE A 15 11.47 4.11 18.06
CA PHE A 15 10.25 3.43 18.45
C PHE A 15 10.17 2.02 17.87
N LEU A 16 10.43 1.86 16.57
CA LEU A 16 10.41 0.54 15.92
C LEU A 16 11.51 -0.39 16.42
N GLN A 17 12.68 0.13 16.75
CA GLN A 17 13.79 -0.71 17.23
C GLN A 17 13.61 -1.16 18.65
N ASN A 18 13.14 -0.29 19.54
CA ASN A 18 13.16 -0.49 20.98
C ASN A 18 11.81 -0.95 21.56
N THR A 19 10.75 -1.03 20.74
CA THR A 19 9.44 -1.50 21.19
C THR A 19 8.88 -2.61 20.30
N GLY A 20 7.82 -3.28 20.76
CA GLY A 20 7.00 -4.21 19.98
C GLY A 20 5.67 -3.60 19.54
N THR A 21 5.40 -2.33 19.85
CA THR A 21 4.13 -1.67 19.55
C THR A 21 4.05 -1.27 18.08
N HIS A 22 2.87 -1.34 17.50
CA HIS A 22 2.64 -0.99 16.09
C HIS A 22 2.82 0.50 15.86
N LEU A 23 3.25 0.87 14.66
CA LEU A 23 3.46 2.25 14.23
C LEU A 23 2.76 2.53 12.91
N PHE A 24 1.95 3.59 12.85
CA PHE A 24 1.51 4.20 11.61
C PHE A 24 2.39 5.41 11.31
N LEU A 25 3.19 5.32 10.25
CA LEU A 25 4.06 6.38 9.76
C LEU A 25 3.36 7.06 8.58
N THR A 26 2.89 8.27 8.80
CA THR A 26 2.20 9.06 7.78
C THR A 26 2.98 10.32 7.40
N GLY A 27 2.47 11.07 6.45
CA GLY A 27 3.03 12.34 6.01
C GLY A 27 2.72 12.62 4.55
N LYS A 28 2.82 13.88 4.17
CA LYS A 28 2.57 14.37 2.81
C LYS A 28 3.49 13.69 1.77
N ALA A 29 3.15 13.81 0.49
CA ALA A 29 4.04 13.35 -0.58
C ALA A 29 5.41 14.04 -0.47
N GLY A 30 6.50 13.27 -0.61
CA GLY A 30 7.86 13.81 -0.54
C GLY A 30 8.41 14.07 0.86
N THR A 31 7.76 13.64 1.94
CA THR A 31 8.26 13.80 3.32
C THR A 31 9.29 12.74 3.74
N GLY A 32 9.63 11.81 2.84
CA GLY A 32 10.71 10.85 3.09
C GLY A 32 10.26 9.49 3.61
N LYS A 33 8.97 9.12 3.52
CA LYS A 33 8.46 7.79 3.92
C LYS A 33 9.25 6.64 3.27
N THR A 34 9.45 6.70 1.96
CA THR A 34 10.24 5.70 1.23
C THR A 34 11.72 5.69 1.65
N THR A 35 12.29 6.86 1.94
CA THR A 35 13.67 6.99 2.44
C THR A 35 13.78 6.37 3.84
N PHE A 36 12.77 6.59 4.69
CA PHE A 36 12.67 5.96 6.00
C PHE A 36 12.70 4.43 5.88
N LEU A 37 11.86 3.87 5.00
CA LEU A 37 11.81 2.43 4.78
C LEU A 37 13.15 1.87 4.29
N LYS A 38 13.80 2.54 3.33
CA LYS A 38 15.12 2.13 2.84
C LYS A 38 16.14 2.11 3.98
N LYS A 39 16.21 3.18 4.76
CA LYS A 39 17.13 3.25 5.91
C LYS A 39 16.82 2.19 6.96
N LEU A 40 15.55 1.95 7.25
CA LEU A 40 15.12 0.92 8.20
C LEU A 40 15.59 -0.47 7.74
N LYS A 41 15.48 -0.78 6.46
CA LYS A 41 15.95 -2.06 5.87
C LYS A 41 17.46 -2.26 5.99
N GLU A 42 18.24 -1.17 5.92
CA GLU A 42 19.70 -1.23 5.99
C GLU A 42 20.22 -1.47 7.41
N VAL A 43 19.55 -0.92 8.42
CA VAL A 43 20.12 -0.86 9.77
C VAL A 43 19.32 -1.59 10.84
N SER A 44 18.09 -2.02 10.57
CA SER A 44 17.26 -2.71 11.55
C SER A 44 17.73 -4.16 11.74
N PRO A 45 17.94 -4.63 12.97
CA PRO A 45 18.25 -6.03 13.25
C PRO A 45 17.01 -6.94 13.16
N LYS A 46 15.79 -6.38 13.06
CA LYS A 46 14.54 -7.15 13.02
C LYS A 46 14.41 -7.86 11.68
N ARG A 47 13.98 -9.12 11.71
CA ARG A 47 13.62 -9.88 10.52
C ARG A 47 12.32 -9.32 9.95
N MET A 48 12.48 -8.60 8.86
CA MET A 48 11.45 -7.74 8.30
C MET A 48 10.93 -8.30 6.98
N ILE A 49 9.62 -8.27 6.81
CA ILE A 49 8.96 -8.48 5.52
C ILE A 49 8.25 -7.19 5.13
N VAL A 50 8.43 -6.81 3.87
CA VAL A 50 7.77 -5.62 3.30
C VAL A 50 6.74 -6.07 2.28
N VAL A 51 5.52 -5.59 2.45
CA VAL A 51 4.41 -5.85 1.54
C VAL A 51 3.73 -4.56 1.12
N ALA A 52 3.02 -4.59 0.00
CA ALA A 52 2.21 -3.47 -0.48
C ALA A 52 0.94 -3.98 -1.19
N PRO A 53 -0.11 -3.14 -1.33
CA PRO A 53 -1.37 -3.54 -1.97
C PRO A 53 -1.24 -3.76 -3.47
N THR A 54 -0.32 -3.06 -4.15
CA THR A 54 -0.14 -3.12 -5.60
C THR A 54 1.27 -3.60 -5.99
N GLY A 55 1.41 -4.16 -7.21
CA GLY A 55 2.71 -4.58 -7.74
C GLY A 55 3.71 -3.44 -7.83
N VAL A 56 3.28 -2.26 -8.30
CA VAL A 56 4.14 -1.08 -8.43
C VAL A 56 4.62 -0.60 -7.06
N ALA A 57 3.73 -0.50 -6.08
CA ALA A 57 4.12 -0.12 -4.71
C ALA A 57 5.08 -1.16 -4.11
N ALA A 58 4.83 -2.46 -4.32
CA ALA A 58 5.71 -3.53 -3.84
C ALA A 58 7.13 -3.43 -4.43
N ILE A 59 7.25 -3.19 -5.73
CA ILE A 59 8.55 -2.98 -6.39
C ILE A 59 9.27 -1.76 -5.80
N ASN A 60 8.57 -0.63 -5.66
CA ASN A 60 9.14 0.61 -5.13
C ASN A 60 9.60 0.46 -3.66
N ALA A 61 8.84 -0.29 -2.87
CA ALA A 61 9.19 -0.62 -1.49
C ALA A 61 10.27 -1.71 -1.38
N GLY A 62 10.63 -2.36 -2.49
CA GLY A 62 11.53 -3.51 -2.50
C GLY A 62 10.96 -4.69 -1.71
N GLY A 63 9.67 -4.94 -1.88
CA GLY A 63 8.90 -6.00 -1.23
C GLY A 63 8.09 -6.83 -2.23
N VAL A 64 7.00 -7.42 -1.76
CA VAL A 64 6.06 -8.24 -2.54
C VAL A 64 4.62 -7.79 -2.30
N THR A 65 3.67 -8.19 -3.14
CA THR A 65 2.27 -7.84 -2.88
C THR A 65 1.69 -8.62 -1.69
N ILE A 66 0.73 -8.00 -0.98
CA ILE A 66 0.01 -8.63 0.14
C ILE A 66 -0.57 -9.96 -0.28
N HIS A 67 -1.32 -10.00 -1.39
CA HIS A 67 -1.97 -11.21 -1.89
C HIS A 67 -0.96 -12.32 -2.22
N SER A 68 0.16 -11.99 -2.84
CA SER A 68 1.21 -12.97 -3.14
C SER A 68 1.89 -13.49 -1.88
N PHE A 69 2.22 -12.60 -0.93
CA PHE A 69 2.91 -13.03 0.28
C PHE A 69 2.03 -13.91 1.17
N PHE A 70 0.80 -13.49 1.42
CA PHE A 70 -0.11 -14.19 2.33
C PHE A 70 -1.00 -15.22 1.62
N GLN A 71 -0.86 -15.37 0.28
CA GLN A 71 -1.69 -16.26 -0.57
C GLN A 71 -3.18 -16.04 -0.33
N LEU A 72 -3.58 -14.78 -0.21
CA LEU A 72 -4.97 -14.39 -0.01
C LEU A 72 -5.71 -14.38 -1.35
N PRO A 73 -6.95 -14.88 -1.40
CA PRO A 73 -7.79 -14.74 -2.58
C PRO A 73 -8.15 -13.28 -2.82
N PHE A 74 -8.54 -12.98 -4.04
CA PHE A 74 -9.16 -11.69 -4.35
C PHE A 74 -10.62 -11.68 -3.86
N GLY A 75 -11.12 -10.47 -3.54
CA GLY A 75 -12.47 -10.26 -3.04
C GLY A 75 -12.54 -10.00 -1.54
N PRO A 76 -13.76 -9.89 -0.98
CA PRO A 76 -13.97 -9.54 0.42
C PRO A 76 -13.58 -10.68 1.36
N TYR A 77 -12.94 -10.32 2.46
CA TYR A 77 -12.63 -11.24 3.54
C TYR A 77 -13.62 -11.09 4.67
N LEU A 78 -14.50 -12.08 4.86
CA LEU A 78 -15.48 -12.05 5.93
C LEU A 78 -14.92 -12.68 7.21
N PRO A 79 -15.33 -12.21 8.41
CA PRO A 79 -14.97 -12.83 9.68
C PRO A 79 -15.33 -14.31 9.74
N SER A 80 -14.56 -15.11 10.47
CA SER A 80 -14.70 -16.58 10.51
C SER A 80 -16.11 -17.07 10.86
N ALA A 81 -16.84 -16.32 11.69
CA ALA A 81 -18.22 -16.62 12.09
C ALA A 81 -19.26 -16.45 10.96
N SER A 82 -18.91 -15.69 9.91
CA SER A 82 -19.80 -15.36 8.78
C SER A 82 -19.40 -16.07 7.49
N ARG A 83 -18.39 -16.96 7.52
CA ARG A 83 -17.92 -17.69 6.34
C ARG A 83 -18.78 -18.89 6.07
N GLU A 84 -19.29 -18.99 4.85
CA GLU A 84 -19.82 -20.25 4.35
C GLU A 84 -18.72 -21.33 4.25
N ALA A 85 -19.09 -22.60 4.35
CA ALA A 85 -18.14 -23.72 4.38
C ALA A 85 -17.19 -23.75 3.16
N ASP A 86 -17.62 -23.23 2.00
CA ASP A 86 -16.80 -23.18 0.79
C ASP A 86 -15.78 -22.04 0.79
N GLN A 87 -16.07 -20.91 1.44
CA GLN A 87 -15.10 -19.84 1.63
C GLN A 87 -14.01 -20.24 2.63
N ALA A 88 -14.35 -21.00 3.66
CA ALA A 88 -13.37 -21.54 4.61
C ALA A 88 -12.34 -22.47 3.94
N LYS A 89 -12.72 -23.20 2.88
CA LYS A 89 -11.81 -24.08 2.11
C LYS A 89 -10.80 -23.28 1.28
N ASN A 90 -11.19 -22.11 0.73
CA ASN A 90 -10.31 -21.28 -0.10
C ASN A 90 -9.16 -20.64 0.69
N PHE A 91 -9.28 -20.51 2.02
CA PHE A 91 -8.23 -20.04 2.92
C PHE A 91 -7.32 -21.15 3.46
N THR A 92 -7.47 -22.38 2.99
CA THR A 92 -6.68 -23.53 3.46
C THR A 92 -5.43 -23.81 2.63
N ASN A 93 -5.00 -22.89 1.78
CA ASN A 93 -3.74 -23.03 1.06
C ASN A 93 -2.61 -23.32 2.06
N LYS A 94 -2.06 -24.52 1.99
CA LYS A 94 -0.95 -24.93 2.86
C LYS A 94 0.31 -24.26 2.34
N PHE A 95 0.86 -23.35 3.12
CA PHE A 95 2.17 -22.78 2.83
C PHE A 95 3.25 -23.88 2.80
N SER A 96 4.26 -23.67 1.97
CA SER A 96 5.48 -24.49 2.03
C SER A 96 6.15 -24.35 3.41
N ARG A 97 6.96 -25.35 3.78
CA ARG A 97 7.71 -25.30 5.04
C ARG A 97 8.57 -24.04 5.17
N ASP A 98 9.21 -23.63 4.08
CA ASP A 98 10.05 -22.43 4.06
C ASP A 98 9.23 -21.17 4.32
N LYS A 99 8.05 -21.06 3.71
CA LYS A 99 7.12 -19.95 3.93
C LYS A 99 6.67 -19.87 5.39
N ILE A 100 6.33 -21.00 5.99
CA ILE A 100 5.96 -21.09 7.41
C ILE A 100 7.12 -20.64 8.30
N ASN A 101 8.35 -21.05 7.98
CA ASN A 101 9.53 -20.65 8.72
C ASN A 101 9.77 -19.13 8.63
N ILE A 102 9.59 -18.53 7.44
CA ILE A 102 9.67 -17.09 7.26
C ILE A 102 8.63 -16.38 8.14
N ILE A 103 7.37 -16.81 8.12
CA ILE A 103 6.31 -16.20 8.94
C ILE A 103 6.63 -16.35 10.44
N ARG A 104 7.05 -17.52 10.88
CA ARG A 104 7.39 -17.77 12.29
C ARG A 104 8.56 -16.93 12.77
N SER A 105 9.53 -16.71 11.92
CA SER A 105 10.72 -15.92 12.25
C SER A 105 10.50 -14.41 12.20
N MET A 106 9.43 -13.93 11.56
CA MET A 106 9.17 -12.51 11.32
C MET A 106 9.01 -11.72 12.63
N ASP A 107 9.77 -10.63 12.76
CA ASP A 107 9.67 -9.71 13.90
C ASP A 107 8.87 -8.46 13.54
N LEU A 108 8.96 -8.01 12.29
CA LEU A 108 8.34 -6.78 11.80
C LEU A 108 7.71 -7.00 10.41
N LEU A 109 6.43 -6.69 10.29
CA LEU A 109 5.73 -6.60 9.02
C LEU A 109 5.56 -5.13 8.64
N VAL A 110 6.10 -4.75 7.49
CA VAL A 110 5.90 -3.42 6.92
C VAL A 110 4.84 -3.50 5.83
N ILE A 111 3.83 -2.66 5.92
CA ILE A 111 2.79 -2.49 4.90
C ILE A 111 2.93 -1.09 4.33
N ASP A 112 3.48 -0.99 3.13
CA ASP A 112 3.61 0.28 2.41
C ASP A 112 2.33 0.59 1.64
N GLU A 113 2.04 1.88 1.41
CA GLU A 113 0.78 2.36 0.82
C GLU A 113 -0.48 1.83 1.53
N VAL A 114 -0.45 1.82 2.87
CA VAL A 114 -1.52 1.26 3.71
C VAL A 114 -2.87 1.96 3.51
N SER A 115 -2.89 3.20 3.03
CA SER A 115 -4.12 3.93 2.69
C SER A 115 -5.01 3.19 1.68
N MET A 116 -4.43 2.34 0.83
CA MET A 116 -5.14 1.51 -0.15
C MET A 116 -5.54 0.13 0.39
N VAL A 117 -5.19 -0.20 1.64
CA VAL A 117 -5.47 -1.51 2.24
C VAL A 117 -6.83 -1.46 2.94
N ARG A 118 -7.71 -2.41 2.59
CA ARG A 118 -9.03 -2.52 3.23
C ARG A 118 -8.91 -3.12 4.64
N ALA A 119 -9.85 -2.78 5.51
CA ALA A 119 -9.95 -3.30 6.87
C ALA A 119 -10.01 -4.84 6.90
N ASP A 120 -10.84 -5.42 6.05
CA ASP A 120 -11.00 -6.87 5.93
C ASP A 120 -9.70 -7.56 5.47
N LEU A 121 -8.95 -6.93 4.56
CA LEU A 121 -7.67 -7.47 4.10
C LEU A 121 -6.62 -7.45 5.22
N LEU A 122 -6.64 -6.43 6.08
CA LEU A 122 -5.75 -6.36 7.25
C LEU A 122 -6.10 -7.44 8.28
N ASP A 123 -7.39 -7.74 8.48
CA ASP A 123 -7.84 -8.86 9.32
C ASP A 123 -7.43 -10.21 8.71
N ALA A 124 -7.49 -10.37 7.40
CA ALA A 124 -7.00 -11.57 6.73
C ALA A 124 -5.51 -11.80 6.96
N ILE A 125 -4.70 -10.73 6.93
CA ILE A 125 -3.28 -10.79 7.28
C ILE A 125 -3.10 -11.25 8.74
N SER A 126 -3.88 -10.68 9.67
CA SER A 126 -3.85 -11.06 11.07
C SER A 126 -4.16 -12.54 11.25
N ASP A 127 -5.22 -13.05 10.62
CA ASP A 127 -5.62 -14.46 10.71
C ASP A 127 -4.51 -15.41 10.22
N VAL A 128 -3.84 -15.06 9.13
CA VAL A 128 -2.70 -15.86 8.64
C VAL A 128 -1.54 -15.84 9.65
N LEU A 129 -1.19 -14.68 10.19
CA LEU A 129 -0.12 -14.57 11.19
C LEU A 129 -0.46 -15.31 12.48
N CYS A 130 -1.69 -15.19 12.97
CA CYS A 130 -2.18 -15.92 14.15
C CYS A 130 -2.09 -17.43 13.95
N ARG A 131 -2.46 -17.93 12.76
CA ARG A 131 -2.42 -19.38 12.45
C ARG A 131 -1.02 -19.98 12.57
N TYR A 132 0.00 -19.26 12.11
CA TYR A 132 1.34 -19.83 11.98
C TYR A 132 2.31 -19.36 13.06
N LYS A 133 1.98 -18.35 13.86
CA LYS A 133 2.84 -17.79 14.91
C LYS A 133 2.21 -17.88 16.29
N ASP A 134 1.35 -16.95 16.67
CA ASP A 134 0.71 -16.94 18.00
C ASP A 134 -0.80 -16.67 17.83
N ARG A 135 -1.62 -17.67 18.17
CA ARG A 135 -3.09 -17.60 18.01
C ARG A 135 -3.78 -16.69 19.02
N THR A 136 -3.09 -16.29 20.08
CA THR A 136 -3.65 -15.53 21.18
C THR A 136 -3.45 -14.02 21.04
N LYS A 137 -2.64 -13.61 20.06
CA LYS A 137 -2.29 -12.20 19.86
C LYS A 137 -2.68 -11.73 18.47
N PRO A 138 -3.29 -10.54 18.33
CA PRO A 138 -3.48 -9.91 17.03
C PRO A 138 -2.18 -9.91 16.23
N PHE A 139 -2.27 -10.16 14.93
CA PHE A 139 -1.14 -10.27 14.02
C PHE A 139 -0.09 -11.31 14.44
N GLY A 140 -0.48 -12.32 15.25
CA GLY A 140 0.43 -13.34 15.76
C GLY A 140 1.55 -12.77 16.64
N GLY A 141 1.38 -11.57 17.19
CA GLY A 141 2.40 -10.85 17.97
C GLY A 141 3.51 -10.23 17.12
N VAL A 142 3.35 -10.15 15.80
CA VAL A 142 4.28 -9.44 14.89
C VAL A 142 4.07 -7.93 15.04
N GLN A 143 5.15 -7.17 15.19
CA GLN A 143 5.06 -5.72 15.14
C GLN A 143 4.70 -5.24 13.73
N LEU A 144 3.80 -4.26 13.61
CA LEU A 144 3.44 -3.63 12.34
C LEU A 144 4.09 -2.25 12.19
N LEU A 145 4.59 -1.98 10.99
CA LEU A 145 4.85 -0.65 10.48
C LEU A 145 3.93 -0.40 9.29
N LEU A 146 2.95 0.45 9.49
CA LEU A 146 1.98 0.87 8.49
C LEU A 146 2.47 2.20 7.90
N ILE A 147 2.75 2.25 6.60
CA ILE A 147 3.23 3.47 5.91
C ILE A 147 2.19 3.89 4.90
N GLY A 148 1.76 5.15 4.95
CA GLY A 148 0.79 5.66 3.98
C GLY A 148 0.39 7.11 4.21
N ASP A 149 -0.54 7.55 3.40
CA ASP A 149 -1.11 8.89 3.43
C ASP A 149 -2.61 8.81 3.18
N LEU A 150 -3.43 9.01 4.22
CA LEU A 150 -4.89 8.88 4.16
C LEU A 150 -5.58 9.86 3.19
N GLN A 151 -4.88 10.89 2.74
CA GLN A 151 -5.41 11.83 1.75
C GLN A 151 -4.98 11.50 0.31
N GLN A 152 -4.28 10.38 0.13
CA GLN A 152 -4.02 9.79 -1.20
C GLN A 152 -5.12 8.78 -1.55
N LEU A 153 -4.82 7.81 -2.40
CA LEU A 153 -5.81 6.84 -2.84
C LEU A 153 -6.38 6.02 -1.68
N ALA A 154 -7.70 6.04 -1.57
CA ALA A 154 -8.45 5.24 -0.61
C ALA A 154 -8.55 3.77 -1.05
N PRO A 155 -8.89 2.85 -0.15
CA PRO A 155 -9.20 1.47 -0.52
C PRO A 155 -10.38 1.43 -1.49
N VAL A 156 -10.29 0.56 -2.49
CA VAL A 156 -11.39 0.36 -3.46
C VAL A 156 -12.16 -0.90 -3.06
N ALA A 157 -13.47 -0.74 -2.89
CA ALA A 157 -14.42 -1.84 -2.78
C ALA A 157 -15.54 -1.60 -3.81
N LYS A 158 -15.94 -2.66 -4.53
CA LYS A 158 -17.10 -2.59 -5.39
C LYS A 158 -18.37 -2.56 -4.54
N ASP A 159 -19.48 -2.09 -5.09
CA ASP A 159 -20.73 -1.95 -4.34
C ASP A 159 -21.22 -3.30 -3.77
N ASP A 160 -21.08 -4.38 -4.54
CA ASP A 160 -21.41 -5.73 -4.12
C ASP A 160 -20.49 -6.21 -2.97
N GLU A 161 -19.21 -5.94 -3.06
CA GLU A 161 -18.25 -6.26 -1.99
C GLU A 161 -18.53 -5.44 -0.72
N TRP A 162 -18.78 -4.14 -0.88
CA TRP A 162 -19.09 -3.28 0.26
C TRP A 162 -20.38 -3.66 0.96
N ASN A 163 -21.41 -4.08 0.22
CA ASN A 163 -22.66 -4.57 0.80
C ASN A 163 -22.47 -5.77 1.75
N LEU A 164 -21.45 -6.60 1.50
CA LEU A 164 -21.08 -7.69 2.40
C LEU A 164 -20.24 -7.21 3.60
N LEU A 165 -19.34 -6.24 3.37
CA LEU A 165 -18.39 -5.78 4.38
C LEU A 165 -18.99 -4.80 5.39
N LYS A 166 -19.93 -3.95 4.99
CA LYS A 166 -20.54 -2.90 5.83
C LYS A 166 -21.25 -3.42 7.10
N GLU A 167 -21.64 -4.70 7.10
CA GLU A 167 -22.21 -5.35 8.29
C GLU A 167 -21.14 -5.66 9.35
N HIS A 168 -19.87 -5.66 8.96
CA HIS A 168 -18.75 -6.06 9.80
C HIS A 168 -17.76 -4.93 10.10
N TYR A 169 -17.73 -3.89 9.24
CA TYR A 169 -16.75 -2.80 9.28
C TYR A 169 -17.44 -1.44 9.12
N PRO A 170 -17.10 -0.43 9.95
CA PRO A 170 -17.63 0.94 9.82
C PRO A 170 -17.22 1.61 8.52
N SER A 171 -16.02 1.34 8.02
CA SER A 171 -15.51 1.82 6.74
C SER A 171 -14.58 0.81 6.07
N THR A 172 -14.16 1.13 4.84
CA THR A 172 -13.18 0.29 4.12
C THR A 172 -11.75 0.50 4.58
N PHE A 173 -11.44 1.54 5.34
CA PHE A 173 -10.07 1.89 5.70
C PHE A 173 -9.45 0.91 6.69
N PHE A 174 -8.14 0.72 6.57
CA PHE A 174 -7.36 -0.21 7.38
C PHE A 174 -7.51 -0.02 8.89
N PHE A 175 -7.72 1.21 9.36
CA PHE A 175 -7.84 1.52 10.79
C PHE A 175 -9.15 1.00 11.42
N ASP A 176 -10.13 0.59 10.61
CA ASP A 176 -11.35 -0.09 11.06
C ASP A 176 -11.20 -1.63 11.09
N SER A 177 -10.01 -2.17 10.87
CA SER A 177 -9.69 -3.58 11.09
C SER A 177 -9.93 -3.97 12.55
N LYS A 178 -10.60 -5.10 12.76
CA LYS A 178 -10.87 -5.64 14.10
C LYS A 178 -9.58 -6.01 14.83
N ALA A 179 -8.67 -6.66 14.14
CA ALA A 179 -7.37 -7.03 14.70
C ALA A 179 -6.54 -5.80 15.12
N LEU A 180 -6.64 -4.71 14.33
CA LEU A 180 -5.93 -3.48 14.68
C LEU A 180 -6.60 -2.77 15.86
N SER A 181 -7.92 -2.81 15.98
CA SER A 181 -8.66 -2.22 17.11
C SER A 181 -8.37 -2.91 18.45
N GLU A 182 -8.00 -4.20 18.41
CA GLU A 182 -7.54 -4.97 19.57
C GLU A 182 -6.07 -4.73 19.90
N SER A 183 -5.39 -3.89 19.13
CA SER A 183 -3.96 -3.61 19.24
C SER A 183 -3.70 -2.14 19.58
N ASN A 184 -2.60 -1.88 20.26
CA ASN A 184 -2.13 -0.51 20.45
C ASN A 184 -1.19 -0.10 19.31
N TYR A 185 -1.48 1.02 18.66
CA TYR A 185 -0.56 1.62 17.70
C TYR A 185 -0.43 3.13 17.92
N TYR A 186 0.71 3.67 17.51
CA TYR A 186 0.98 5.09 17.53
C TYR A 186 1.08 5.63 16.11
N CYS A 187 0.73 6.91 15.94
CA CYS A 187 0.86 7.62 14.69
C CYS A 187 1.99 8.64 14.80
N ILE A 188 2.92 8.60 13.83
CA ILE A 188 3.95 9.63 13.67
C ILE A 188 3.83 10.22 12.28
N GLU A 189 3.67 11.54 12.19
CA GLU A 189 3.60 12.25 10.93
C GLU A 189 4.94 12.89 10.58
N LEU A 190 5.48 12.55 9.39
CA LEU A 190 6.63 13.23 8.80
C LEU A 190 6.17 14.53 8.15
N THR A 191 6.59 15.65 8.68
CA THR A 191 6.11 16.98 8.24
C THR A 191 7.03 17.66 7.22
N LYS A 192 8.34 17.35 7.23
CA LYS A 192 9.32 18.02 6.38
C LYS A 192 9.30 17.44 4.95
N VAL A 193 9.01 18.30 3.96
CA VAL A 193 9.03 17.93 2.54
C VAL A 193 10.44 18.07 1.98
N TYR A 194 10.91 17.06 1.24
CA TYR A 194 12.25 16.98 0.63
C TYR A 194 12.23 16.88 -0.89
N ARG A 195 11.13 16.45 -1.50
CA ARG A 195 11.06 16.15 -2.94
C ARG A 195 10.96 17.40 -3.80
N GLN A 196 10.36 18.47 -3.28
CA GLN A 196 10.10 19.70 -4.00
C GLN A 196 10.71 20.89 -3.23
N ASN A 197 11.36 21.80 -3.98
CA ASN A 197 11.90 23.05 -3.46
C ASN A 197 11.05 24.26 -3.89
N ASP A 198 10.13 24.10 -4.82
CA ASP A 198 9.21 25.14 -5.25
C ASP A 198 8.09 25.32 -4.20
N SER A 199 8.17 26.40 -3.45
CA SER A 199 7.21 26.72 -2.38
C SER A 199 5.80 26.98 -2.91
N THR A 200 5.68 27.58 -4.10
CA THR A 200 4.38 27.84 -4.75
C THR A 200 3.70 26.53 -5.12
N PHE A 201 4.45 25.61 -5.73
CA PHE A 201 3.91 24.30 -6.08
C PHE A 201 3.54 23.48 -4.84
N ILE A 202 4.36 23.50 -3.79
CA ILE A 202 4.06 22.86 -2.50
C ILE A 202 2.77 23.42 -1.90
N SER A 203 2.59 24.76 -1.92
CA SER A 203 1.38 25.40 -1.42
C SER A 203 0.15 24.99 -2.20
N LEU A 204 0.23 24.96 -3.53
CA LEU A 204 -0.83 24.50 -4.41
C LEU A 204 -1.25 23.05 -4.11
N LEU A 205 -0.30 22.13 -4.00
CA LEU A 205 -0.57 20.73 -3.63
C LEU A 205 -1.20 20.61 -2.24
N ASN A 206 -0.78 21.44 -1.27
CA ASN A 206 -1.38 21.44 0.05
C ASN A 206 -2.82 21.96 0.03
N ASN A 207 -3.12 23.00 -0.76
CA ASN A 207 -4.48 23.50 -0.91
C ASN A 207 -5.42 22.42 -1.50
N ILE A 208 -4.96 21.72 -2.53
CA ILE A 208 -5.71 20.59 -3.11
C ILE A 208 -5.94 19.49 -2.04
N ARG A 209 -4.89 19.12 -1.32
CA ARG A 209 -4.93 18.09 -0.28
C ARG A 209 -5.92 18.42 0.84
N GLU A 210 -5.97 19.69 1.24
CA GLU A 210 -6.82 20.18 2.33
C GLU A 210 -8.21 20.61 1.84
N ASN A 211 -8.53 20.33 0.57
CA ASN A 211 -9.79 20.70 -0.08
C ASN A 211 -10.07 22.23 -0.03
N ARG A 212 -8.99 23.03 -0.11
CA ARG A 212 -9.06 24.49 -0.19
C ARG A 212 -8.93 24.93 -1.63
N PHE A 213 -10.09 25.12 -2.30
CA PHE A 213 -10.17 25.54 -3.71
C PHE A 213 -10.63 26.99 -3.80
N ASP A 214 -9.73 27.92 -3.44
CA ASP A 214 -9.92 29.33 -3.73
C ASP A 214 -9.65 29.66 -5.21
N GLU A 215 -10.03 30.87 -5.63
CA GLU A 215 -9.86 31.31 -7.04
C GLU A 215 -8.39 31.34 -7.46
N GLU A 216 -7.47 31.66 -6.56
CA GLU A 216 -6.04 31.70 -6.82
C GLU A 216 -5.50 30.28 -7.11
N THR A 217 -5.90 29.29 -6.31
CA THR A 217 -5.55 27.89 -6.49
C THR A 217 -6.09 27.36 -7.80
N LEU A 218 -7.37 27.64 -8.13
CA LEU A 218 -7.99 27.22 -9.38
C LEU A 218 -7.32 27.87 -10.60
N ASN A 219 -7.05 29.18 -10.55
CA ASN A 219 -6.37 29.88 -11.63
C ASN A 219 -4.95 29.33 -11.85
N SER A 220 -4.21 29.04 -10.78
CA SER A 220 -2.87 28.44 -10.87
C SER A 220 -2.89 27.05 -11.51
N LEU A 221 -3.89 26.23 -11.19
CA LEU A 221 -4.11 24.94 -11.84
C LEU A 221 -4.48 25.08 -13.31
N ASN A 222 -5.41 25.98 -13.62
CA ASN A 222 -5.91 26.22 -14.98
C ASN A 222 -4.83 26.76 -15.94
N GLN A 223 -3.79 27.43 -15.43
CA GLN A 223 -2.63 27.81 -16.25
C GLN A 223 -1.89 26.61 -16.85
N ARG A 224 -2.05 25.41 -16.28
CA ARG A 224 -1.47 24.17 -16.79
C ARG A 224 -2.40 23.41 -17.74
N TYR A 225 -3.63 23.88 -17.90
CA TYR A 225 -4.57 23.30 -18.85
C TYR A 225 -4.22 23.73 -20.27
N ILE A 226 -3.86 22.78 -21.12
CA ILE A 226 -3.55 22.99 -22.53
C ILE A 226 -4.57 22.16 -23.32
N PRO A 227 -5.54 22.78 -23.99
CA PRO A 227 -6.45 22.08 -24.87
C PRO A 227 -5.69 21.32 -25.96
N ASP A 228 -6.12 20.12 -26.30
CA ASP A 228 -5.55 19.29 -27.35
C ASP A 228 -4.04 18.99 -27.19
N PHE A 229 -3.58 18.91 -25.93
CA PHE A 229 -2.19 18.60 -25.61
C PHE A 229 -1.79 17.23 -26.17
N ALA A 230 -0.93 17.24 -27.18
CA ALA A 230 -0.42 16.05 -27.86
C ALA A 230 1.12 16.08 -27.82
N PRO A 231 1.74 15.65 -26.71
CA PRO A 231 3.19 15.61 -26.61
C PRO A 231 3.80 14.55 -27.56
N ASP A 232 5.01 14.81 -28.03
CA ASP A 232 5.82 13.82 -28.73
C ASP A 232 6.15 12.66 -27.77
N ASP A 233 6.12 11.42 -28.27
CA ASP A 233 6.46 10.22 -27.49
C ASP A 233 7.88 10.26 -26.89
N GLN A 234 8.81 10.98 -27.54
CA GLN A 234 10.18 11.15 -27.05
C GLN A 234 10.30 12.09 -25.83
N GLN A 235 9.27 12.87 -25.54
CA GLN A 235 9.28 13.81 -24.40
C GLN A 235 9.00 13.14 -23.07
N GLY A 236 8.69 11.82 -23.04
CA GLY A 236 8.55 11.06 -21.81
C GLY A 236 7.30 11.38 -20.98
N TYR A 237 6.25 11.93 -21.59
CA TYR A 237 4.98 12.17 -20.92
C TYR A 237 4.23 10.85 -20.67
N ILE A 238 3.58 10.77 -19.53
CA ILE A 238 2.69 9.66 -19.14
C ILE A 238 1.28 10.20 -19.05
N THR A 239 0.32 9.50 -19.68
CA THR A 239 -1.10 9.84 -19.57
C THR A 239 -1.72 9.14 -18.37
N LEU A 240 -2.32 9.92 -17.46
CA LEU A 240 -3.11 9.40 -16.36
C LEU A 240 -4.58 9.40 -16.74
N THR A 241 -5.28 8.31 -16.45
CA THR A 241 -6.71 8.14 -16.70
C THR A 241 -7.43 7.69 -15.42
N THR A 242 -8.71 8.01 -15.33
CA THR A 242 -9.57 7.60 -14.21
C THR A 242 -10.10 6.17 -14.33
N HIS A 243 -10.05 5.58 -15.54
CA HIS A 243 -10.62 4.26 -15.82
C HIS A 243 -9.62 3.33 -16.52
N ASN A 244 -9.56 2.08 -16.07
CA ASN A 244 -8.65 1.08 -16.64
C ASN A 244 -8.86 0.83 -18.13
N TYR A 245 -10.12 0.87 -18.63
CA TYR A 245 -10.40 0.65 -20.04
C TYR A 245 -9.78 1.73 -20.94
N GLN A 246 -9.73 2.99 -20.47
CA GLN A 246 -9.08 4.09 -21.19
C GLN A 246 -7.57 3.89 -21.26
N ALA A 247 -6.96 3.51 -20.15
CA ALA A 247 -5.54 3.15 -20.12
C ALA A 247 -5.24 2.01 -21.10
N GLN A 248 -6.08 0.96 -21.09
CA GLN A 248 -5.94 -0.19 -21.98
C GLN A 248 -6.07 0.20 -23.46
N GLN A 249 -7.03 1.04 -23.82
CA GLN A 249 -7.19 1.53 -25.18
C GLN A 249 -5.97 2.33 -25.65
N LEU A 250 -5.46 3.25 -24.81
CA LEU A 250 -4.25 4.02 -25.11
C LEU A 250 -3.05 3.12 -25.29
N ASN A 251 -2.83 2.18 -24.36
CA ASN A 251 -1.71 1.26 -24.41
C ASN A 251 -1.77 0.35 -25.65
N ASN A 252 -2.94 -0.19 -26.00
CA ASN A 252 -3.11 -1.03 -27.19
C ASN A 252 -2.84 -0.25 -28.47
N ARG A 253 -3.28 1.01 -28.55
CA ARG A 253 -3.00 1.88 -29.70
C ARG A 253 -1.50 2.12 -29.84
N LYS A 254 -0.83 2.51 -28.76
CA LYS A 254 0.62 2.73 -28.77
C LYS A 254 1.42 1.47 -29.06
N LEU A 255 0.97 0.34 -28.54
CA LEU A 255 1.59 -0.96 -28.83
C LEU A 255 1.48 -1.32 -30.33
N ALA A 256 0.35 -1.03 -30.97
CA ALA A 256 0.13 -1.28 -32.40
C ALA A 256 1.00 -0.37 -33.30
N GLU A 257 1.40 0.80 -32.82
CA GLU A 257 2.29 1.75 -33.52
C GLU A 257 3.77 1.33 -33.45
N LEU A 258 4.14 0.41 -32.55
CA LEU A 258 5.54 -0.05 -32.43
C LEU A 258 5.96 -0.90 -33.63
N PRO A 259 7.12 -0.62 -34.24
CA PRO A 259 7.64 -1.46 -35.31
C PRO A 259 8.12 -2.81 -34.75
N GLY A 260 7.64 -3.92 -35.33
CA GLY A 260 8.10 -5.27 -34.97
C GLY A 260 6.99 -6.30 -34.89
N LYS A 261 7.36 -7.56 -34.72
CA LYS A 261 6.40 -8.64 -34.49
C LYS A 261 6.07 -8.72 -32.99
N SER A 262 4.78 -8.80 -32.65
CA SER A 262 4.39 -9.05 -31.28
C SER A 262 4.89 -10.42 -30.82
N SER A 263 5.50 -10.48 -29.64
CA SER A 263 5.85 -11.72 -28.97
C SER A 263 5.15 -11.79 -27.62
N VAL A 264 4.58 -12.94 -27.30
CA VAL A 264 3.90 -13.17 -26.00
C VAL A 264 4.81 -14.04 -25.15
N SER A 265 5.16 -13.57 -23.95
CA SER A 265 5.86 -14.38 -22.96
C SER A 265 4.85 -15.15 -22.12
N TYR A 266 4.90 -16.46 -22.15
CA TYR A 266 4.01 -17.36 -21.41
C TYR A 266 4.53 -17.73 -20.01
N THR A 267 5.52 -17.05 -19.49
CA THR A 267 6.12 -17.37 -18.18
C THR A 267 5.12 -17.33 -17.02
N HIS A 268 3.98 -16.66 -17.18
CA HIS A 268 2.92 -16.56 -16.15
C HIS A 268 1.83 -17.63 -16.28
N LEU A 269 1.71 -18.31 -17.42
CA LEU A 269 0.64 -19.30 -17.65
C LEU A 269 0.96 -20.69 -17.11
N ARG A 270 2.24 -21.01 -16.88
CA ARG A 270 2.65 -22.33 -16.33
C ARG A 270 2.47 -22.47 -14.81
N ALA A 271 2.18 -21.41 -14.09
CA ALA A 271 1.99 -21.45 -12.65
C ALA A 271 0.56 -21.85 -12.21
N HIS A 272 -0.37 -22.01 -13.16
CA HIS A 272 -1.76 -22.35 -12.89
C HIS A 272 -2.18 -23.76 -13.34
N GLU A 273 -1.25 -24.55 -13.92
CA GLU A 273 -1.55 -25.90 -14.42
C GLU A 273 -0.90 -27.04 -13.62
N THR A 274 -0.43 -26.78 -12.39
CA THR A 274 0.04 -27.85 -11.49
C THR A 274 -0.61 -27.75 -10.12
#